data_4673cc057ff23b473a501b74c563cc59
#
_entry.id   4673cc057ff23b473a501b74c563cc59
#
_cell.length_a   1.000
_cell.length_b   1.000
_cell.length_c   1.000
_cell.angle_alpha   90.00
_cell.angle_beta   90.00
_cell.angle_gamma   90.00
#
_symmetry.space_group_name_H-M   'P 1'
#
loop_
_entity.id
_entity.type
_entity.pdbx_description
1 polymer ?
#
loop_
_entity_poly.entity_id
_entity_poly.type
_entity_poly.pdbx_seq_one_letter_code
_entity_poly.pdbx_strand_id
1 'polypeptide(L)'
;MEKLSPHIIMRHGLIKGIKYNSFAESISTYLAKTLFYTSDLYINAASKKNIIKKFISNTELCKITEDLIFTDPYSVNKNNRWTKPYLNKMKDKIERDEKLKIAISRLKLKFMKNTDALLHGDLHTGSIMVTKNDTKVIDPEFAFYGPMGFDIVALIANLLMSFFSQTGHEKKFGERKKYKKWLLEIIKTIWDKFEKKFLKLWETENYGDAYPKVLFKKNSKKMILEKKMYMQNLFEETISYAGAKIIRRIYGFAHNIDFEWIENTKVRANCEYKASNLAIEMLKNTNSFKSINDLIKVAKRNENMNVKL
;
A
#
# COMPACT_ATOMS: atom_id res chain seq x y z
N MET A 1 3.59 -0.48 28.46
CA MET A 1 3.98 -0.84 27.06
C MET A 1 5.05 -1.92 27.12
N GLU A 2 4.88 -2.99 26.35
CA GLU A 2 5.90 -4.05 26.20
C GLU A 2 7.11 -3.48 25.44
N LYS A 3 8.33 -3.71 25.96
CA LYS A 3 9.57 -3.34 25.29
C LYS A 3 9.88 -4.38 24.20
N LEU A 4 9.77 -4.00 22.94
CA LEU A 4 10.08 -4.87 21.79
C LEU A 4 11.60 -4.90 21.53
N SER A 5 12.35 -5.69 22.29
CA SER A 5 13.78 -5.93 22.08
C SER A 5 13.97 -7.42 21.76
N PRO A 6 14.75 -7.79 20.74
CA PRO A 6 15.67 -7.01 19.89
C PRO A 6 15.10 -6.49 18.55
N HIS A 7 13.81 -6.25 18.45
CA HIS A 7 13.19 -5.77 17.20
C HIS A 7 13.71 -4.39 16.77
N ILE A 8 13.79 -4.18 15.46
CA ILE A 8 14.12 -2.90 14.84
C ILE A 8 12.98 -2.46 13.91
N ILE A 9 12.86 -1.18 13.65
CA ILE A 9 11.94 -0.65 12.64
C ILE A 9 12.33 -1.22 11.26
N MET A 10 11.38 -1.86 10.59
CA MET A 10 11.62 -2.58 9.33
C MET A 10 12.25 -1.70 8.25
N ARG A 11 11.80 -0.47 8.11
CA ARG A 11 12.30 0.49 7.12
C ARG A 11 13.81 0.68 7.22
N HIS A 12 14.37 0.81 8.42
CA HIS A 12 15.82 0.94 8.63
C HIS A 12 16.57 -0.29 8.13
N GLY A 13 16.02 -1.48 8.34
CA GLY A 13 16.62 -2.71 7.84
C GLY A 13 16.55 -2.83 6.31
N LEU A 14 15.44 -2.39 5.69
CA LEU A 14 15.31 -2.40 4.23
C LEU A 14 16.34 -1.49 3.56
N ILE A 15 16.59 -0.30 4.09
CA ILE A 15 17.64 0.62 3.60
C ILE A 15 19.02 -0.05 3.70
N LYS A 16 19.30 -0.77 4.79
CA LYS A 16 20.54 -1.53 5.00
C LYS A 16 20.64 -2.80 4.14
N GLY A 17 19.60 -3.17 3.41
CA GLY A 17 19.59 -4.39 2.57
C GLY A 17 19.36 -5.68 3.35
N ILE A 18 18.75 -5.62 4.53
CA ILE A 18 18.46 -6.79 5.37
C ILE A 18 17.21 -7.51 4.84
N LYS A 19 17.29 -8.82 4.73
CA LYS A 19 16.16 -9.70 4.35
C LYS A 19 15.50 -10.29 5.58
N TYR A 20 14.15 -10.36 5.54
CA TYR A 20 13.31 -10.91 6.62
C TYR A 20 12.48 -12.07 6.08
N ASN A 21 12.89 -13.30 6.39
CA ASN A 21 12.33 -14.51 5.76
C ASN A 21 10.89 -14.81 6.18
N SER A 22 10.54 -14.57 7.44
CA SER A 22 9.18 -14.80 7.98
C SER A 22 8.20 -13.67 7.70
N PHE A 23 8.68 -12.51 7.24
CA PHE A 23 7.88 -11.29 7.13
C PHE A 23 6.64 -11.47 6.27
N ALA A 24 6.78 -12.02 5.05
CA ALA A 24 5.65 -12.19 4.14
C ALA A 24 4.57 -13.12 4.71
N GLU A 25 4.96 -14.16 5.46
CA GLU A 25 4.02 -15.06 6.13
C GLU A 25 3.26 -14.36 7.25
N SER A 26 3.99 -13.65 8.11
CA SER A 26 3.41 -12.96 9.28
C SER A 26 2.47 -11.84 8.85
N ILE A 27 2.92 -10.95 7.95
CA ILE A 27 2.12 -9.78 7.57
C ILE A 27 0.91 -10.15 6.70
N SER A 28 1.02 -11.15 5.83
CA SER A 28 -0.14 -11.65 5.05
C SER A 28 -1.18 -12.31 5.95
N THR A 29 -0.76 -12.95 7.06
CA THR A 29 -1.66 -13.50 8.06
C THR A 29 -2.36 -12.39 8.85
N TYR A 30 -1.61 -11.37 9.27
CA TYR A 30 -2.16 -10.19 9.94
C TYR A 30 -3.24 -9.54 9.06
N LEU A 31 -2.91 -9.17 7.82
CA LEU A 31 -3.83 -8.54 6.88
C LEU A 31 -5.07 -9.39 6.61
N ALA A 32 -4.90 -10.69 6.33
CA ALA A 32 -6.03 -11.57 6.04
C ALA A 32 -6.99 -11.68 7.24
N LYS A 33 -6.47 -11.82 8.46
CA LYS A 33 -7.27 -11.94 9.67
C LYS A 33 -7.94 -10.61 10.03
N THR A 34 -7.20 -9.52 10.10
CA THR A 34 -7.75 -8.23 10.51
C THR A 34 -8.83 -7.77 9.56
N LEU A 35 -8.59 -7.82 8.25
CA LEU A 35 -9.53 -7.38 7.25
C LEU A 35 -10.75 -8.32 7.13
N PHE A 36 -10.55 -9.62 7.23
CA PHE A 36 -11.67 -10.57 7.15
C PHE A 36 -12.57 -10.51 8.38
N TYR A 37 -12.00 -10.63 9.58
CA TYR A 37 -12.78 -10.74 10.81
C TYR A 37 -13.51 -9.44 11.21
N THR A 38 -13.17 -8.32 10.59
CA THR A 38 -13.86 -7.03 10.81
C THR A 38 -14.79 -6.63 9.66
N SER A 39 -14.92 -7.47 8.62
CA SER A 39 -15.73 -7.22 7.42
C SER A 39 -17.15 -7.79 7.51
N ASP A 40 -18.01 -7.37 6.57
CA ASP A 40 -19.37 -7.91 6.37
C ASP A 40 -19.38 -9.39 5.95
N LEU A 41 -18.22 -9.97 5.62
CA LEU A 41 -18.08 -11.40 5.34
C LEU A 41 -18.10 -12.24 6.62
N TYR A 42 -17.75 -11.66 7.76
CA TYR A 42 -17.65 -12.35 9.04
C TYR A 42 -18.58 -11.81 10.12
N ILE A 43 -18.69 -10.48 10.26
CA ILE A 43 -19.51 -9.84 11.30
C ILE A 43 -20.92 -9.60 10.76
N ASN A 44 -21.95 -9.83 11.60
CA ASN A 44 -23.31 -9.42 11.27
C ASN A 44 -23.44 -7.88 11.24
N ALA A 45 -24.39 -7.38 10.45
CA ALA A 45 -24.54 -5.95 10.17
C ALA A 45 -24.77 -5.09 11.43
N ALA A 46 -25.53 -5.58 12.41
CA ALA A 46 -25.79 -4.85 13.65
C ALA A 46 -24.52 -4.69 14.50
N SER A 47 -23.79 -5.77 14.68
CA SER A 47 -22.51 -5.76 15.43
C SER A 47 -21.48 -4.88 14.74
N LYS A 48 -21.36 -4.95 13.40
CA LYS A 48 -20.43 -4.10 12.65
C LYS A 48 -20.75 -2.62 12.84
N LYS A 49 -22.01 -2.21 12.73
CA LYS A 49 -22.43 -0.81 12.96
C LYS A 49 -22.08 -0.32 14.37
N ASN A 50 -22.24 -1.17 15.39
CA ASN A 50 -21.85 -0.84 16.77
C ASN A 50 -20.34 -0.66 16.92
N ILE A 51 -19.52 -1.44 16.19
CA ILE A 51 -18.06 -1.28 16.21
C ILE A 51 -17.67 0.01 15.45
N ILE A 52 -18.24 0.25 14.26
CA ILE A 52 -17.99 1.48 13.48
C ILE A 52 -18.23 2.72 14.34
N LYS A 53 -19.30 2.73 15.15
CA LYS A 53 -19.63 3.85 16.07
C LYS A 53 -18.45 4.21 17.00
N LYS A 54 -17.63 3.24 17.41
CA LYS A 54 -16.49 3.48 18.29
C LYS A 54 -15.31 4.17 17.58
N PHE A 55 -15.20 4.01 16.27
CA PHE A 55 -14.09 4.52 15.46
C PHE A 55 -14.46 5.77 14.64
N ILE A 56 -15.74 6.16 14.60
CA ILE A 56 -16.21 7.31 13.81
C ILE A 56 -15.66 8.65 14.36
N SER A 57 -15.22 8.68 15.60
CA SER A 57 -14.65 9.86 16.23
C SER A 57 -13.21 10.17 15.78
N ASN A 58 -12.55 9.26 15.04
CA ASN A 58 -11.19 9.49 14.52
C ASN A 58 -11.19 10.42 13.29
N THR A 59 -11.90 11.55 13.37
CA THR A 59 -12.13 12.46 12.26
C THR A 59 -10.88 13.26 11.88
N GLU A 60 -10.08 13.66 12.84
CA GLU A 60 -8.88 14.49 12.61
C GLU A 60 -7.81 13.71 11.81
N LEU A 61 -7.52 12.47 12.20
CA LEU A 61 -6.53 11.66 11.52
C LEU A 61 -7.02 11.19 10.14
N CYS A 62 -8.34 10.94 9.99
CA CYS A 62 -8.95 10.72 8.67
C CYS A 62 -8.79 11.96 7.79
N LYS A 63 -9.05 13.15 8.30
CA LYS A 63 -8.90 14.41 7.56
C LYS A 63 -7.45 14.68 7.15
N ILE A 64 -6.49 14.44 8.05
CA ILE A 64 -5.06 14.51 7.73
C ILE A 64 -4.72 13.55 6.58
N THR A 65 -5.23 12.31 6.62
CA THR A 65 -5.05 11.33 5.57
C THR A 65 -5.63 11.79 4.24
N GLU A 66 -6.86 12.34 4.25
CA GLU A 66 -7.53 12.87 3.07
C GLU A 66 -6.75 13.99 2.40
N ASP A 67 -6.19 14.92 3.17
CA ASP A 67 -5.46 16.05 2.65
C ASP A 67 -4.08 15.62 2.13
N LEU A 68 -3.31 14.93 2.96
CA LEU A 68 -1.93 14.56 2.64
C LEU A 68 -1.80 13.52 1.50
N ILE A 69 -2.81 12.65 1.31
CA ILE A 69 -2.74 11.59 0.29
C ILE A 69 -3.48 11.99 -0.99
N PHE A 70 -4.67 12.61 -0.86
CA PHE A 70 -5.57 12.76 -2.01
C PHE A 70 -5.76 14.21 -2.47
N THR A 71 -5.19 15.22 -1.78
CA THR A 71 -5.39 16.62 -2.13
C THR A 71 -4.08 17.35 -2.36
N ASP A 72 -3.27 17.48 -1.30
CA ASP A 72 -2.09 18.36 -1.30
C ASP A 72 -1.08 18.03 -2.39
N PRO A 73 -0.67 16.76 -2.62
CA PRO A 73 0.36 16.46 -3.62
C PRO A 73 -0.03 16.81 -5.06
N TYR A 74 -1.33 16.96 -5.33
CA TYR A 74 -1.90 17.24 -6.68
C TYR A 74 -2.29 18.71 -6.88
N SER A 75 -2.03 19.55 -5.90
CA SER A 75 -2.35 20.99 -5.90
C SER A 75 -1.13 21.82 -5.61
N VAL A 76 -1.24 23.12 -5.88
CA VAL A 76 -0.28 24.12 -5.39
C VAL A 76 -0.51 24.29 -3.87
N ASN A 77 0.39 23.72 -3.06
CA ASN A 77 0.31 23.78 -1.61
C ASN A 77 1.69 24.13 -1.06
N LYS A 78 1.76 25.10 -0.12
CA LYS A 78 3.01 25.58 0.48
C LYS A 78 3.80 24.50 1.25
N ASN A 79 3.11 23.48 1.71
CA ASN A 79 3.71 22.36 2.45
C ASN A 79 4.29 21.28 1.54
N ASN A 80 3.98 21.32 0.24
CA ASN A 80 4.54 20.36 -0.70
C ASN A 80 6.03 20.61 -0.90
N ARG A 81 6.79 19.53 -0.91
CA ARG A 81 8.22 19.56 -1.19
C ARG A 81 8.63 18.39 -2.08
N TRP A 82 9.65 18.58 -2.89
CA TRP A 82 10.19 17.57 -3.81
C TRP A 82 11.67 17.84 -4.07
N THR A 83 12.38 16.90 -4.66
CA THR A 83 13.81 17.04 -4.96
C THR A 83 14.05 18.02 -6.11
N LYS A 84 14.23 19.31 -5.76
CA LYS A 84 14.49 20.42 -6.70
C LYS A 84 15.96 20.42 -7.13
N PRO A 85 16.27 20.93 -8.37
CA PRO A 85 15.32 21.34 -9.41
C PRO A 85 14.81 20.16 -10.26
N TYR A 86 15.35 18.96 -10.07
CA TYR A 86 15.24 17.79 -10.94
C TYR A 86 13.81 17.32 -11.17
N LEU A 87 12.93 17.42 -10.17
CA LEU A 87 11.53 16.95 -10.25
C LEU A 87 10.52 18.08 -10.53
N ASN A 88 10.97 19.33 -10.82
CA ASN A 88 10.06 20.44 -11.08
C ASN A 88 9.08 20.11 -12.22
N LYS A 89 9.58 19.63 -13.36
CA LYS A 89 8.72 19.27 -14.51
C LYS A 89 7.71 18.17 -14.20
N MET A 90 8.09 17.20 -13.37
CA MET A 90 7.17 16.13 -12.96
C MET A 90 6.11 16.66 -12.00
N LYS A 91 6.48 17.53 -11.07
CA LYS A 91 5.54 18.20 -10.14
C LYS A 91 4.51 19.02 -10.93
N ASP A 92 4.97 19.85 -11.89
CA ASP A 92 4.09 20.63 -12.77
C ASP A 92 3.12 19.73 -13.56
N LYS A 93 3.62 18.59 -14.06
CA LYS A 93 2.80 17.61 -14.77
C LYS A 93 1.72 17.03 -13.86
N ILE A 94 2.06 16.66 -12.62
CA ILE A 94 1.10 16.13 -11.65
C ILE A 94 0.02 17.15 -11.32
N GLU A 95 0.39 18.43 -11.15
CA GLU A 95 -0.54 19.50 -10.82
C GLU A 95 -1.49 19.87 -11.97
N ARG A 96 -1.08 19.64 -13.22
CA ARG A 96 -1.87 20.01 -14.42
C ARG A 96 -2.66 18.82 -15.00
N ASP A 97 -2.38 17.60 -14.59
CA ASP A 97 -3.01 16.39 -15.16
C ASP A 97 -4.43 16.19 -14.61
N GLU A 98 -5.44 16.68 -15.33
CA GLU A 98 -6.84 16.55 -14.93
C GLU A 98 -7.31 15.09 -14.83
N LYS A 99 -6.81 14.21 -15.72
CA LYS A 99 -7.15 12.77 -15.63
C LYS A 99 -6.64 12.16 -14.31
N LEU A 100 -5.44 12.57 -13.90
CA LEU A 100 -4.88 12.15 -12.62
C LEU A 100 -5.69 12.72 -11.44
N LYS A 101 -6.10 14.00 -11.50
CA LYS A 101 -6.96 14.62 -10.48
C LYS A 101 -8.32 13.95 -10.37
N ILE A 102 -8.94 13.57 -11.48
CA ILE A 102 -10.19 12.81 -11.47
C ILE A 102 -9.99 11.42 -10.84
N ALA A 103 -8.90 10.72 -11.20
CA ALA A 103 -8.60 9.41 -10.63
C ALA A 103 -8.42 9.48 -9.11
N ILE A 104 -7.65 10.45 -8.62
CA ILE A 104 -7.41 10.63 -7.19
C ILE A 104 -8.67 11.08 -6.44
N SER A 105 -9.52 11.92 -7.04
CA SER A 105 -10.80 12.32 -6.43
C SER A 105 -11.75 11.15 -6.27
N ARG A 106 -11.79 10.22 -7.23
CA ARG A 106 -12.56 8.98 -7.13
C ARG A 106 -12.05 8.08 -5.99
N LEU A 107 -10.73 8.02 -5.79
CA LEU A 107 -10.13 7.28 -4.66
C LEU A 107 -10.45 7.94 -3.34
N LYS A 108 -10.37 9.28 -3.26
CA LYS A 108 -10.77 10.04 -2.06
C LYS A 108 -12.23 9.74 -1.71
N LEU A 109 -13.13 9.77 -2.69
CA LEU A 109 -14.54 9.44 -2.48
C LEU A 109 -14.74 8.02 -1.94
N LYS A 110 -14.00 7.02 -2.46
CA LYS A 110 -14.02 5.66 -1.91
C LYS A 110 -13.51 5.62 -0.47
N PHE A 111 -12.39 6.31 -0.18
CA PHE A 111 -11.83 6.40 1.16
C PHE A 111 -12.82 6.96 2.18
N MET A 112 -13.54 8.03 1.82
CA MET A 112 -14.54 8.67 2.68
C MET A 112 -15.84 7.85 2.85
N LYS A 113 -16.18 7.02 1.88
CA LYS A 113 -17.48 6.35 1.79
C LYS A 113 -17.45 4.90 2.25
N ASN A 114 -16.37 4.15 1.94
CA ASN A 114 -16.31 2.72 2.18
C ASN A 114 -15.97 2.42 3.64
N THR A 115 -16.67 1.45 4.20
CA THR A 115 -16.46 0.93 5.55
C THR A 115 -16.27 -0.59 5.52
N ASP A 116 -15.40 -1.07 4.63
CA ASP A 116 -15.26 -2.50 4.32
C ASP A 116 -14.77 -3.30 5.53
N ALA A 117 -13.74 -2.81 6.22
CA ALA A 117 -13.13 -3.44 7.39
C ALA A 117 -12.48 -2.42 8.33
N LEU A 118 -12.16 -2.83 9.55
CA LEU A 118 -11.32 -2.05 10.47
C LEU A 118 -9.87 -2.08 10.00
N LEU A 119 -9.35 -0.92 9.65
CA LEU A 119 -7.99 -0.73 9.17
C LEU A 119 -7.05 -0.31 10.29
N HIS A 120 -5.77 -0.58 10.12
CA HIS A 120 -4.70 0.07 10.87
C HIS A 120 -4.60 1.56 10.50
N GLY A 121 -4.90 1.90 9.25
CA GLY A 121 -4.94 3.26 8.70
C GLY A 121 -3.58 3.80 8.24
N ASP A 122 -2.45 3.42 8.84
CA ASP A 122 -1.10 3.80 8.38
C ASP A 122 -0.09 2.64 8.49
N LEU A 123 -0.43 1.47 7.91
CA LEU A 123 0.38 0.25 7.94
C LEU A 123 1.58 0.34 6.98
N HIS A 124 2.54 1.18 7.29
CA HIS A 124 3.77 1.34 6.51
C HIS A 124 4.97 0.62 7.16
N THR A 125 6.10 0.52 6.46
CA THR A 125 7.30 -0.14 6.97
C THR A 125 7.92 0.52 8.21
N GLY A 126 7.48 1.72 8.56
CA GLY A 126 7.82 2.41 9.82
C GLY A 126 6.94 1.99 11.00
N SER A 127 5.72 1.47 10.75
CA SER A 127 4.79 0.93 11.75
C SER A 127 4.93 -0.59 11.91
N ILE A 128 6.08 -1.13 11.48
CA ILE A 128 6.40 -2.56 11.59
C ILE A 128 7.77 -2.72 12.23
N MET A 129 7.83 -3.51 13.28
CA MET A 129 9.05 -3.92 13.94
C MET A 129 9.36 -5.38 13.64
N VAL A 130 10.63 -5.66 13.33
CA VAL A 130 11.07 -6.97 12.85
C VAL A 130 12.33 -7.46 13.56
N THR A 131 12.40 -8.78 13.70
CA THR A 131 13.65 -9.53 13.86
C THR A 131 13.83 -10.42 12.63
N LYS A 132 14.85 -11.27 12.62
CA LYS A 132 15.00 -12.27 11.57
C LYS A 132 13.77 -13.19 11.41
N ASN A 133 13.10 -13.51 12.51
CA ASN A 133 12.07 -14.55 12.60
C ASN A 133 10.72 -14.06 13.14
N ASP A 134 10.59 -12.80 13.54
CA ASP A 134 9.36 -12.25 14.10
C ASP A 134 9.01 -10.89 13.49
N THR A 135 7.71 -10.59 13.46
CA THR A 135 7.14 -9.36 12.93
C THR A 135 6.04 -8.86 13.84
N LYS A 136 6.16 -7.63 14.30
CA LYS A 136 5.15 -6.94 15.12
C LYS A 136 4.63 -5.71 14.36
N VAL A 137 3.32 -5.56 14.32
CA VAL A 137 2.65 -4.34 13.87
C VAL A 137 2.43 -3.46 15.09
N ILE A 138 2.74 -2.17 14.95
CA ILE A 138 2.66 -1.17 16.02
C ILE A 138 1.96 0.09 15.51
N ASP A 139 1.51 0.95 16.43
CA ASP A 139 1.06 2.31 16.13
C ASP A 139 -0.25 2.39 15.32
N PRO A 140 -1.37 1.80 15.81
CA PRO A 140 -2.66 1.81 15.14
C PRO A 140 -3.49 3.08 15.41
N GLU A 141 -2.86 4.23 15.68
CA GLU A 141 -3.56 5.48 16.03
C GLU A 141 -4.52 5.98 14.94
N PHE A 142 -4.20 5.67 13.66
CA PHE A 142 -5.03 5.98 12.51
C PHE A 142 -6.18 4.99 12.27
N ALA A 143 -6.46 4.08 13.20
CA ALA A 143 -7.46 3.05 12.98
C ALA A 143 -8.87 3.62 12.73
N PHE A 144 -9.52 3.14 11.68
CA PHE A 144 -10.88 3.49 11.30
C PHE A 144 -11.48 2.40 10.42
N TYR A 145 -12.80 2.40 10.23
CA TYR A 145 -13.44 1.58 9.22
C TYR A 145 -13.31 2.22 7.84
N GLY A 146 -12.64 1.53 6.92
CA GLY A 146 -12.33 2.06 5.59
C GLY A 146 -12.18 0.97 4.53
N PRO A 147 -11.75 1.36 3.30
CA PRO A 147 -11.56 0.43 2.19
C PRO A 147 -10.38 -0.50 2.46
N MET A 148 -10.60 -1.83 2.31
CA MET A 148 -9.59 -2.85 2.64
C MET A 148 -8.26 -2.65 1.90
N GLY A 149 -8.30 -2.22 0.63
CA GLY A 149 -7.12 -1.99 -0.19
C GLY A 149 -6.16 -0.97 0.41
N PHE A 150 -6.63 -0.07 1.28
CA PHE A 150 -5.83 1.01 1.85
C PHE A 150 -4.72 0.52 2.80
N ASP A 151 -4.96 -0.53 3.59
CA ASP A 151 -3.93 -1.12 4.46
C ASP A 151 -2.96 -2.02 3.70
N ILE A 152 -3.49 -2.86 2.81
CA ILE A 152 -2.65 -3.75 1.98
C ILE A 152 -1.63 -2.92 1.21
N VAL A 153 -2.09 -1.79 0.67
CA VAL A 153 -1.27 -0.93 -0.16
C VAL A 153 -0.24 -0.13 0.61
N ALA A 154 -0.52 0.25 1.84
CA ALA A 154 0.45 1.01 2.62
C ALA A 154 1.79 0.27 2.70
N LEU A 155 1.72 -1.05 2.83
CA LEU A 155 2.88 -1.92 2.80
C LEU A 155 3.49 -2.05 1.40
N ILE A 156 2.68 -2.39 0.38
CA ILE A 156 3.17 -2.58 -1.00
C ILE A 156 3.82 -1.31 -1.54
N ALA A 157 3.21 -0.13 -1.33
CA ALA A 157 3.78 1.15 -1.75
C ALA A 157 5.15 1.41 -1.09
N ASN A 158 5.29 1.13 0.20
CA ASN A 158 6.56 1.30 0.90
C ASN A 158 7.63 0.32 0.40
N LEU A 159 7.28 -0.94 0.12
CA LEU A 159 8.22 -1.89 -0.47
C LEU A 159 8.62 -1.51 -1.90
N LEU A 160 7.71 -0.94 -2.70
CA LEU A 160 8.03 -0.38 -4.02
C LEU A 160 8.97 0.82 -3.91
N MET A 161 8.73 1.75 -2.97
CA MET A 161 9.64 2.86 -2.72
C MET A 161 11.02 2.35 -2.27
N SER A 162 11.06 1.35 -1.38
CA SER A 162 12.30 0.68 -1.00
C SER A 162 12.98 0.02 -2.21
N PHE A 163 12.25 -0.59 -3.14
CA PHE A 163 12.80 -1.18 -4.38
C PHE A 163 13.47 -0.12 -5.26
N PHE A 164 12.81 1.02 -5.50
CA PHE A 164 13.37 2.08 -6.34
C PHE A 164 14.54 2.81 -5.69
N SER A 165 14.55 2.94 -4.36
CA SER A 165 15.61 3.64 -3.63
C SER A 165 16.93 2.86 -3.56
N GLN A 166 16.91 1.52 -3.76
CA GLN A 166 18.10 0.69 -3.56
C GLN A 166 19.30 1.11 -4.39
N THR A 167 19.08 1.61 -5.61
CA THR A 167 20.18 2.13 -6.47
C THR A 167 20.87 3.33 -5.82
N GLY A 168 20.16 4.14 -5.04
CA GLY A 168 20.74 5.27 -4.31
C GLY A 168 21.53 4.86 -3.04
N HIS A 169 21.37 3.63 -2.58
CA HIS A 169 22.08 3.07 -1.42
C HIS A 169 23.22 2.13 -1.83
N GLU A 170 23.52 2.00 -3.11
CA GLU A 170 24.63 1.20 -3.62
C GLU A 170 25.97 1.91 -3.39
N LYS A 171 26.96 1.18 -2.88
CA LYS A 171 28.36 1.63 -2.86
C LYS A 171 29.09 1.30 -4.17
N LYS A 172 28.71 0.18 -4.80
CA LYS A 172 29.21 -0.25 -6.11
C LYS A 172 28.02 -0.55 -7.02
N PHE A 173 28.11 -0.16 -8.27
CA PHE A 173 27.06 -0.36 -9.27
C PHE A 173 26.58 -1.81 -9.31
N GLY A 174 25.28 -2.02 -9.16
CA GLY A 174 24.64 -3.34 -9.20
C GLY A 174 24.76 -4.18 -7.92
N GLU A 175 25.36 -3.66 -6.86
CA GLU A 175 25.50 -4.35 -5.56
C GLU A 175 24.14 -4.79 -5.01
N ARG A 176 23.13 -3.98 -5.20
CA ARG A 176 21.75 -4.23 -4.71
C ARG A 176 20.85 -5.01 -5.67
N LYS A 177 21.34 -5.46 -6.82
CA LYS A 177 20.53 -6.17 -7.83
C LYS A 177 19.79 -7.40 -7.28
N LYS A 178 20.49 -8.24 -6.50
CA LYS A 178 19.88 -9.42 -5.85
C LYS A 178 18.87 -9.02 -4.78
N TYR A 179 19.10 -7.93 -4.07
CA TYR A 179 18.20 -7.41 -3.05
C TYR A 179 16.93 -6.82 -3.66
N LYS A 180 17.05 -6.05 -4.74
CA LYS A 180 15.91 -5.53 -5.52
C LYS A 180 15.01 -6.66 -6.03
N LYS A 181 15.61 -7.75 -6.52
CA LYS A 181 14.86 -8.95 -6.92
C LYS A 181 14.07 -9.52 -5.74
N TRP A 182 14.70 -9.66 -4.57
CA TRP A 182 14.04 -10.13 -3.35
C TRP A 182 12.88 -9.22 -2.93
N LEU A 183 13.00 -7.88 -3.03
CA LEU A 183 11.92 -6.96 -2.71
C LEU A 183 10.68 -7.19 -3.60
N LEU A 184 10.86 -7.41 -4.90
CA LEU A 184 9.76 -7.74 -5.80
C LEU A 184 9.15 -9.12 -5.50
N GLU A 185 9.96 -10.10 -5.14
CA GLU A 185 9.51 -11.42 -4.70
C GLU A 185 8.71 -11.35 -3.41
N ILE A 186 9.11 -10.52 -2.45
CA ILE A 186 8.36 -10.30 -1.20
C ILE A 186 7.01 -9.65 -1.47
N ILE A 187 6.94 -8.62 -2.33
CA ILE A 187 5.68 -7.98 -2.72
C ILE A 187 4.72 -9.02 -3.29
N LYS A 188 5.21 -9.85 -4.24
CA LYS A 188 4.40 -10.94 -4.81
C LYS A 188 3.94 -11.93 -3.75
N THR A 189 4.85 -12.37 -2.90
CA THR A 189 4.55 -13.38 -1.87
C THR A 189 3.53 -12.88 -0.85
N ILE A 190 3.57 -11.58 -0.49
CA ILE A 190 2.60 -10.97 0.43
C ILE A 190 1.21 -11.02 -0.18
N TRP A 191 1.05 -10.59 -1.44
CA TRP A 191 -0.25 -10.60 -2.11
C TRP A 191 -0.79 -12.02 -2.27
N ASP A 192 0.01 -12.93 -2.84
CA ASP A 192 -0.42 -14.32 -3.10
C ASP A 192 -0.84 -15.04 -1.80
N LYS A 193 -0.08 -14.84 -0.72
CA LYS A 193 -0.41 -15.43 0.58
C LYS A 193 -1.62 -14.77 1.24
N PHE A 194 -1.75 -13.44 1.11
CA PHE A 194 -2.91 -12.70 1.60
C PHE A 194 -4.19 -13.21 0.92
N GLU A 195 -4.23 -13.21 -0.40
CA GLU A 195 -5.37 -13.68 -1.19
C GLU A 195 -5.77 -15.11 -0.82
N LYS A 196 -4.78 -16.02 -0.79
CA LYS A 196 -5.03 -17.42 -0.39
C LYS A 196 -5.62 -17.55 1.00
N LYS A 197 -5.08 -16.82 1.98
CA LYS A 197 -5.55 -16.86 3.38
C LYS A 197 -6.93 -16.23 3.54
N PHE A 198 -7.15 -15.08 2.89
CA PHE A 198 -8.43 -14.38 2.93
C PHE A 198 -9.56 -15.24 2.33
N LEU A 199 -9.32 -15.84 1.15
CA LEU A 199 -10.27 -16.74 0.51
C LEU A 199 -10.53 -18.01 1.35
N LYS A 200 -9.51 -18.53 2.03
CA LYS A 200 -9.67 -19.67 2.94
C LYS A 200 -10.57 -19.32 4.13
N LEU A 201 -10.37 -18.16 4.75
CA LEU A 201 -11.24 -17.67 5.82
C LEU A 201 -12.68 -17.51 5.31
N TRP A 202 -12.87 -16.90 4.15
CA TRP A 202 -14.21 -16.74 3.55
C TRP A 202 -14.89 -18.09 3.25
N GLU A 203 -14.12 -19.10 2.88
CA GLU A 203 -14.66 -20.44 2.65
C GLU A 203 -15.12 -21.13 3.94
N THR A 204 -14.32 -20.99 5.02
CA THR A 204 -14.51 -21.76 6.26
C THR A 204 -15.33 -21.00 7.31
N GLU A 205 -15.22 -19.67 7.36
CA GLU A 205 -15.73 -18.83 8.46
C GLU A 205 -16.68 -17.70 7.98
N ASN A 206 -17.41 -17.93 6.89
CA ASN A 206 -18.41 -16.99 6.39
C ASN A 206 -19.65 -17.01 7.29
N TYR A 207 -19.70 -16.12 8.26
CA TYR A 207 -20.80 -15.93 9.21
C TYR A 207 -21.49 -14.58 9.07
N GLY A 208 -20.94 -13.67 8.23
CA GLY A 208 -21.48 -12.34 7.99
C GLY A 208 -22.72 -12.32 7.10
N ASP A 209 -23.37 -11.17 7.06
CA ASP A 209 -24.63 -10.99 6.36
C ASP A 209 -24.51 -10.71 4.86
N ALA A 210 -23.29 -10.37 4.36
CA ALA A 210 -23.11 -9.97 2.95
C ALA A 210 -23.39 -11.10 1.95
N TYR A 211 -22.96 -12.33 2.29
CA TYR A 211 -23.18 -13.52 1.44
C TYR A 211 -23.79 -14.65 2.28
N PRO A 212 -25.06 -14.57 2.69
CA PRO A 212 -25.65 -15.54 3.60
C PRO A 212 -25.74 -16.93 2.96
N LYS A 213 -25.32 -17.94 3.72
CA LYS A 213 -25.23 -19.33 3.26
C LYS A 213 -26.55 -19.89 2.70
N VAL A 214 -27.68 -19.35 3.15
CA VAL A 214 -29.01 -19.76 2.69
C VAL A 214 -29.23 -19.47 1.19
N LEU A 215 -28.56 -18.44 0.64
CA LEU A 215 -28.72 -18.06 -0.77
C LEU A 215 -27.80 -18.84 -1.72
N PHE A 216 -26.76 -19.48 -1.20
CA PHE A 216 -25.71 -20.04 -2.03
C PHE A 216 -25.44 -21.51 -1.71
N LYS A 217 -25.47 -22.36 -2.73
CA LYS A 217 -25.00 -23.75 -2.60
C LYS A 217 -23.49 -23.73 -2.35
N LYS A 218 -23.02 -24.57 -1.43
CA LYS A 218 -21.59 -24.76 -1.16
C LYS A 218 -20.86 -25.11 -2.47
N ASN A 219 -19.77 -24.40 -2.76
CA ASN A 219 -18.94 -24.62 -3.95
C ASN A 219 -19.64 -24.41 -5.32
N SER A 220 -20.69 -23.58 -5.38
CA SER A 220 -21.28 -23.25 -6.68
C SER A 220 -20.25 -22.54 -7.57
N LYS A 221 -20.25 -22.89 -8.88
CA LYS A 221 -19.34 -22.24 -9.87
C LYS A 221 -19.49 -20.71 -9.88
N LYS A 222 -20.72 -20.20 -9.67
CA LYS A 222 -21.00 -18.78 -9.60
C LYS A 222 -20.36 -18.14 -8.38
N MET A 223 -20.38 -18.81 -7.21
CA MET A 223 -19.75 -18.29 -6.00
C MET A 223 -18.22 -18.31 -6.09
N ILE A 224 -17.63 -19.27 -6.78
CA ILE A 224 -16.18 -19.28 -7.07
C ILE A 224 -15.81 -18.08 -7.95
N LEU A 225 -16.61 -17.80 -8.98
CA LEU A 225 -16.39 -16.64 -9.86
C LEU A 225 -16.54 -15.32 -9.08
N GLU A 226 -17.56 -15.21 -8.23
CA GLU A 226 -17.79 -14.03 -7.39
C GLU A 226 -16.60 -13.74 -6.47
N LYS A 227 -16.07 -14.75 -5.78
CA LYS A 227 -14.87 -14.60 -4.96
C LYS A 227 -13.66 -14.12 -5.77
N LYS A 228 -13.50 -14.64 -6.99
CA LYS A 228 -12.44 -14.20 -7.91
C LYS A 228 -12.62 -12.73 -8.32
N MET A 229 -13.84 -12.31 -8.63
CA MET A 229 -14.15 -10.92 -8.99
C MET A 229 -13.94 -9.98 -7.79
N TYR A 230 -14.34 -10.40 -6.60
CA TYR A 230 -14.10 -9.65 -5.37
C TYR A 230 -12.60 -9.40 -5.15
N MET A 231 -11.77 -10.44 -5.25
CA MET A 231 -10.31 -10.30 -5.10
C MET A 231 -9.69 -9.46 -6.21
N GLN A 232 -10.19 -9.54 -7.44
CA GLN A 232 -9.75 -8.68 -8.54
C GLN A 232 -10.06 -7.20 -8.26
N ASN A 233 -11.28 -6.90 -7.80
CA ASN A 233 -11.67 -5.53 -7.43
C ASN A 233 -10.82 -4.99 -6.27
N LEU A 234 -10.57 -5.82 -5.26
CA LEU A 234 -9.71 -5.47 -4.14
C LEU A 234 -8.26 -5.23 -4.60
N PHE A 235 -7.76 -6.02 -5.55
CA PHE A 235 -6.45 -5.81 -6.13
C PHE A 235 -6.35 -4.48 -6.90
N GLU A 236 -7.31 -4.18 -7.77
CA GLU A 236 -7.35 -2.93 -8.52
C GLU A 236 -7.43 -1.70 -7.58
N GLU A 237 -8.22 -1.80 -6.52
CA GLU A 237 -8.28 -0.78 -5.48
C GLU A 237 -6.93 -0.60 -4.77
N THR A 238 -6.30 -1.72 -4.40
CA THR A 238 -4.96 -1.74 -3.80
C THR A 238 -3.94 -1.04 -4.68
N ILE A 239 -3.92 -1.33 -5.99
CA ILE A 239 -2.99 -0.70 -6.94
C ILE A 239 -3.22 0.81 -7.01
N SER A 240 -4.47 1.26 -7.07
CA SER A 240 -4.79 2.69 -7.15
C SER A 240 -4.32 3.45 -5.90
N TYR A 241 -4.59 2.95 -4.72
CA TYR A 241 -4.10 3.55 -3.47
C TYR A 241 -2.57 3.52 -3.36
N ALA A 242 -1.88 2.51 -3.96
CA ALA A 242 -0.42 2.47 -3.97
C ALA A 242 0.17 3.66 -4.73
N GLY A 243 -0.38 3.98 -5.89
CA GLY A 243 0.01 5.16 -6.66
C GLY A 243 -0.12 6.44 -5.84
N ALA A 244 -1.26 6.62 -5.16
CA ALA A 244 -1.51 7.79 -4.31
C ALA A 244 -0.50 7.90 -3.14
N LYS A 245 -0.22 6.79 -2.45
CA LYS A 245 0.73 6.77 -1.33
C LYS A 245 2.18 7.05 -1.79
N ILE A 246 2.59 6.60 -2.98
CA ILE A 246 3.91 6.91 -3.54
C ILE A 246 4.00 8.40 -3.89
N ILE A 247 3.01 8.97 -4.60
CA ILE A 247 2.98 10.40 -4.94
C ILE A 247 3.04 11.26 -3.67
N ARG A 248 2.24 10.92 -2.64
CA ARG A 248 2.28 11.62 -1.35
C ARG A 248 3.69 11.67 -0.75
N ARG A 249 4.43 10.57 -0.81
CA ARG A 249 5.76 10.44 -0.18
C ARG A 249 6.88 11.13 -0.95
N ILE A 250 6.66 11.48 -2.22
CA ILE A 250 7.65 12.15 -3.07
C ILE A 250 7.34 13.65 -3.25
N TYR A 251 6.06 14.04 -3.32
CA TYR A 251 5.64 15.41 -3.65
C TYR A 251 4.85 16.10 -2.55
N GLY A 252 4.44 15.39 -1.50
CA GLY A 252 3.68 15.95 -0.38
C GLY A 252 4.57 16.42 0.78
N PHE A 253 3.95 16.68 1.91
CA PHE A 253 4.62 17.17 3.12
C PHE A 253 5.53 16.12 3.77
N ALA A 254 5.03 14.90 3.96
CA ALA A 254 5.73 13.85 4.72
C ALA A 254 6.47 12.88 3.79
N HIS A 255 7.75 13.09 3.64
CA HIS A 255 8.64 12.27 2.80
C HIS A 255 9.00 10.91 3.42
N ASN A 256 9.65 10.06 2.63
CA ASN A 256 10.10 8.74 3.03
C ASN A 256 11.62 8.69 3.12
N ILE A 257 12.14 8.24 4.25
CA ILE A 257 13.59 8.12 4.48
C ILE A 257 14.28 7.15 3.51
N ASP A 258 13.54 6.22 2.88
CA ASP A 258 14.08 5.38 1.81
C ASP A 258 14.74 6.24 0.70
N PHE A 259 14.15 7.39 0.37
CA PHE A 259 14.70 8.35 -0.58
C PHE A 259 15.53 9.43 0.11
N GLU A 260 15.07 10.00 1.22
CA GLU A 260 15.74 11.12 1.88
C GLU A 260 17.17 10.79 2.34
N TRP A 261 17.46 9.53 2.68
CA TRP A 261 18.79 9.10 3.06
C TRP A 261 19.73 8.82 1.87
N ILE A 262 19.31 9.07 0.64
CA ILE A 262 20.21 9.10 -0.53
C ILE A 262 20.86 10.48 -0.58
N GLU A 263 22.14 10.54 -0.27
CA GLU A 263 22.91 11.79 -0.17
C GLU A 263 22.99 12.54 -1.50
N ASN A 264 23.29 11.82 -2.59
CA ASN A 264 23.36 12.42 -3.91
C ASN A 264 21.98 12.78 -4.44
N THR A 265 21.69 14.08 -4.46
CA THR A 265 20.37 14.63 -4.85
C THR A 265 19.93 14.24 -6.27
N LYS A 266 20.85 14.13 -7.23
CA LYS A 266 20.54 13.70 -8.59
C LYS A 266 20.18 12.21 -8.65
N VAL A 267 20.89 11.38 -7.92
CA VAL A 267 20.59 9.94 -7.80
C VAL A 267 19.24 9.76 -7.09
N ARG A 268 18.99 10.51 -6.00
CA ARG A 268 17.69 10.52 -5.31
C ARG A 268 16.56 10.87 -6.27
N ALA A 269 16.69 11.97 -6.99
CA ALA A 269 15.68 12.41 -7.95
C ALA A 269 15.42 11.38 -9.05
N ASN A 270 16.45 10.65 -9.51
CA ASN A 270 16.28 9.55 -10.48
C ASN A 270 15.42 8.41 -9.90
N CYS A 271 15.72 8.00 -8.66
CA CYS A 271 14.92 6.97 -7.97
C CYS A 271 13.47 7.40 -7.78
N GLU A 272 13.25 8.64 -7.32
CA GLU A 272 11.92 9.23 -7.11
C GLU A 272 11.16 9.39 -8.42
N TYR A 273 11.82 9.80 -9.51
CA TYR A 273 11.21 9.92 -10.83
C TYR A 273 10.66 8.59 -11.34
N LYS A 274 11.45 7.51 -11.22
CA LYS A 274 11.04 6.15 -11.61
C LYS A 274 9.85 5.66 -10.80
N ALA A 275 9.86 5.88 -9.50
CA ALA A 275 8.75 5.55 -8.61
C ALA A 275 7.49 6.36 -8.95
N SER A 276 7.65 7.66 -9.30
CA SER A 276 6.55 8.55 -9.70
C SER A 276 5.89 8.11 -11.00
N ASN A 277 6.67 7.68 -12.00
CA ASN A 277 6.11 7.17 -13.24
C ASN A 277 5.27 5.92 -13.01
N LEU A 278 5.75 4.97 -12.21
CA LEU A 278 4.95 3.81 -11.81
C LEU A 278 3.66 4.26 -11.12
N ALA A 279 3.74 5.18 -10.17
CA ALA A 279 2.59 5.65 -9.41
C ALA A 279 1.53 6.33 -10.29
N ILE A 280 1.93 7.17 -11.24
CA ILE A 280 1.02 7.81 -12.21
C ILE A 280 0.33 6.75 -13.08
N GLU A 281 1.06 5.73 -13.53
CA GLU A 281 0.50 4.63 -14.32
C GLU A 281 -0.52 3.82 -13.51
N MET A 282 -0.23 3.52 -12.25
CA MET A 282 -1.13 2.82 -11.33
C MET A 282 -2.44 3.60 -11.13
N LEU A 283 -2.38 4.93 -11.04
CA LEU A 283 -3.55 5.79 -10.86
C LEU A 283 -4.37 5.95 -12.14
N LYS A 284 -3.72 6.11 -13.29
CA LYS A 284 -4.41 6.42 -14.56
C LYS A 284 -4.86 5.19 -15.33
N ASN A 285 -4.16 4.07 -15.17
CA ASN A 285 -4.35 2.85 -15.94
C ASN A 285 -4.55 1.62 -15.03
N THR A 286 -5.26 1.80 -13.91
CA THR A 286 -5.48 0.73 -12.91
C THR A 286 -5.95 -0.58 -13.55
N ASN A 287 -6.86 -0.49 -14.52
CA ASN A 287 -7.43 -1.65 -15.19
C ASN A 287 -6.42 -2.45 -16.04
N SER A 288 -5.21 -1.94 -16.27
CA SER A 288 -4.14 -2.69 -16.94
C SER A 288 -3.41 -3.67 -16.01
N PHE A 289 -3.59 -3.52 -14.70
CA PHE A 289 -3.01 -4.39 -13.69
C PHE A 289 -4.00 -5.50 -13.33
N LYS A 290 -3.90 -6.66 -13.97
CA LYS A 290 -4.79 -7.81 -13.71
C LYS A 290 -4.24 -8.75 -12.65
N SER A 291 -2.97 -8.62 -12.30
CA SER A 291 -2.28 -9.46 -11.32
C SER A 291 -1.08 -8.76 -10.70
N ILE A 292 -0.60 -9.30 -9.59
CA ILE A 292 0.64 -8.84 -8.97
C ILE A 292 1.85 -8.97 -9.91
N ASN A 293 1.80 -9.90 -10.88
CA ASN A 293 2.86 -10.05 -11.87
C ASN A 293 2.90 -8.85 -12.84
N ASP A 294 1.75 -8.24 -13.15
CA ASP A 294 1.70 -7.03 -13.98
C ASP A 294 2.35 -5.86 -13.25
N LEU A 295 2.06 -5.69 -11.95
CA LEU A 295 2.74 -4.69 -11.12
C LEU A 295 4.26 -4.87 -11.14
N ILE A 296 4.74 -6.10 -10.95
CA ILE A 296 6.17 -6.42 -10.95
C ILE A 296 6.80 -6.12 -12.32
N LYS A 297 6.12 -6.47 -13.41
CA LYS A 297 6.57 -6.20 -14.79
C LYS A 297 6.71 -4.71 -15.03
N VAL A 298 5.71 -3.93 -14.63
CA VAL A 298 5.72 -2.47 -14.80
C VAL A 298 6.77 -1.82 -13.89
N ALA A 299 6.93 -2.27 -12.65
CA ALA A 299 7.98 -1.79 -11.74
C ALA A 299 9.39 -2.03 -12.32
N LYS A 300 9.66 -3.21 -12.87
CA LYS A 300 10.93 -3.52 -13.55
C LYS A 300 11.16 -2.65 -14.77
N ARG A 301 10.12 -2.39 -15.59
CA ARG A 301 10.21 -1.50 -16.76
C ARG A 301 10.58 -0.08 -16.34
N ASN A 302 9.91 0.46 -15.32
CA ASN A 302 10.23 1.80 -14.81
C ASN A 302 11.64 1.87 -14.20
N GLU A 303 12.10 0.82 -13.51
CA GLU A 303 13.45 0.78 -12.96
C GLU A 303 14.54 0.83 -14.05
N ASN A 304 14.30 0.19 -15.18
CA ASN A 304 15.23 0.15 -16.30
C ASN A 304 15.13 1.38 -17.22
N MET A 305 14.23 2.33 -16.90
CA MET A 305 14.08 3.55 -17.70
C MET A 305 15.33 4.42 -17.63
N ASN A 306 15.76 4.90 -18.78
CA ASN A 306 16.81 5.93 -18.85
C ASN A 306 16.16 7.30 -18.62
N VAL A 307 16.50 7.93 -17.49
CA VAL A 307 15.90 9.20 -17.05
C VAL A 307 16.86 10.33 -17.40
N LYS A 308 16.39 11.29 -18.19
CA LYS A 308 17.07 12.58 -18.44
C LYS A 308 16.44 13.61 -17.48
N LEU A 309 17.13 13.87 -16.36
CA LEU A 309 16.72 14.87 -15.35
C LEU A 309 17.23 16.26 -15.69
#